data_3ecb07f3c72a306c0c5ad03bfd32e3e4
#
_entry.id   3ecb07f3c72a306c0c5ad03bfd32e3e4
#
_cell.length_a   1.000
_cell.length_b   1.000
_cell.length_c   1.000
_cell.angle_alpha   90.00
_cell.angle_beta   90.00
_cell.angle_gamma   90.00
#
_symmetry.space_group_name_H-M   'P 1'
#
loop_
_entity.id
_entity.type
_entity.pdbx_description
1 polymer ?
#
loop_
_entity_poly.entity_id
_entity_poly.type
_entity_poly.pdbx_seq_one_letter_code
_entity_poly.pdbx_strand_id
1 'polypeptide(L)'
;MFKRFAPYAIFPLVMTAGWATANELNPDVSVTLDGYYKQNETALSHREQGFGLGHTELSLSSPIDDLFSGRLTAVFEEHDGDSEVLIEEAYLQTNGLPYALNVRAGRFLSQVGYLNGRHMHEDDFVERPAAYRAMLGSHYYDTGARLNVLLPTPFFWQVGAEAFAGDQLTEGEEDIGVYTVNTRLGGDISLSQSWQLGLSWLRNRHAKSAETGDGSHDHDHEEGHDHSHGAAYTGENLYIADLVWKWSPDGNNREQQLTLSGEYLYADELNQFAASDDTNEGWYVSGVYQFAPQWSAGVRYGEVDLQEAHGDHFHNQTLEETDVMLSWSRSHFSTVRLQYTHQEATGFSNADNTVMVQYVMSLGAHGAHGY
;
A
#
# COMPACT_ATOMS: atom_id res chain seq x y z
N MET A 1 -59.72 -3.86 71.45
CA MET A 1 -59.70 -4.10 70.00
C MET A 1 -58.67 -3.13 69.34
N PHE A 2 -57.39 -3.51 69.36
CA PHE A 2 -56.27 -2.61 68.91
C PHE A 2 -55.90 -3.00 67.46
N LYS A 3 -56.09 -2.05 66.51
CA LYS A 3 -55.57 -2.19 65.12
C LYS A 3 -54.10 -1.80 65.09
N ARG A 4 -53.24 -2.77 64.67
CA ARG A 4 -51.80 -2.55 64.41
C ARG A 4 -51.64 -1.87 63.06
N PHE A 5 -51.01 -0.71 63.04
CA PHE A 5 -50.50 -0.12 61.78
C PHE A 5 -49.11 -0.71 61.43
N ALA A 6 -48.97 -1.18 60.25
CA ALA A 6 -47.67 -1.64 59.70
C ALA A 6 -46.92 -0.43 59.10
N PRO A 7 -45.59 -0.25 59.36
CA PRO A 7 -44.83 0.79 58.71
C PRO A 7 -44.49 0.42 57.28
N TYR A 8 -44.78 1.35 56.36
CA TYR A 8 -44.30 1.26 54.97
C TYR A 8 -42.80 1.61 54.94
N ALA A 9 -41.97 0.63 54.55
CA ALA A 9 -40.55 0.84 54.26
C ALA A 9 -40.43 1.54 52.91
N ILE A 10 -39.98 2.79 52.92
CA ILE A 10 -39.57 3.53 51.71
C ILE A 10 -38.16 3.07 51.36
N PHE A 11 -38.02 2.27 50.28
CA PHE A 11 -36.73 1.98 49.68
C PHE A 11 -36.28 3.17 48.82
N PRO A 12 -35.12 3.77 49.09
CA PRO A 12 -34.56 4.78 48.18
C PRO A 12 -34.09 4.07 46.92
N LEU A 13 -34.70 4.42 45.79
CA LEU A 13 -34.21 4.04 44.45
C LEU A 13 -32.90 4.81 44.19
N VAL A 14 -31.76 4.18 44.47
CA VAL A 14 -30.45 4.73 44.07
C VAL A 14 -30.35 4.51 42.53
N MET A 15 -30.66 5.58 41.80
CA MET A 15 -30.26 5.67 40.40
C MET A 15 -28.72 5.78 40.36
N THR A 16 -28.03 4.67 40.14
CA THR A 16 -26.66 4.68 39.68
C THR A 16 -26.69 5.25 38.27
N ALA A 17 -26.41 6.54 38.08
CA ALA A 17 -26.04 7.08 36.81
C ALA A 17 -24.78 6.30 36.39
N GLY A 18 -24.94 5.34 35.46
CA GLY A 18 -23.85 4.72 34.79
C GLY A 18 -23.06 5.84 34.10
N TRP A 19 -21.83 6.03 34.50
CA TRP A 19 -20.91 6.85 33.76
C TRP A 19 -20.74 6.13 32.41
N ALA A 20 -21.44 6.64 31.39
CA ALA A 20 -21.12 6.30 30.01
C ALA A 20 -19.66 6.68 29.87
N THR A 21 -18.80 5.69 29.72
CA THR A 21 -17.40 5.91 29.42
C THR A 21 -17.36 6.52 28.01
N ALA A 22 -17.02 7.80 27.93
CA ALA A 22 -16.87 8.57 26.70
C ALA A 22 -15.71 8.06 25.81
N ASN A 23 -15.29 6.81 26.02
CA ASN A 23 -14.13 6.21 25.35
C ASN A 23 -14.45 5.51 24.02
N GLU A 24 -15.73 5.33 23.67
CA GLU A 24 -16.09 4.62 22.45
C GLU A 24 -16.14 5.51 21.19
N LEU A 25 -16.03 6.82 21.34
CA LEU A 25 -16.10 7.79 20.25
C LEU A 25 -14.80 8.57 20.01
N ASN A 26 -13.74 8.33 20.78
CA ASN A 26 -12.46 8.95 20.52
C ASN A 26 -11.75 8.21 19.39
N PRO A 27 -11.36 8.87 18.29
CA PRO A 27 -10.60 8.23 17.24
C PRO A 27 -9.25 7.74 17.77
N ASP A 28 -8.83 6.58 17.32
CA ASP A 28 -7.45 6.14 17.46
C ASP A 28 -6.58 7.05 16.61
N VAL A 29 -5.53 7.58 17.22
CA VAL A 29 -4.57 8.47 16.56
C VAL A 29 -3.22 7.79 16.51
N SER A 30 -2.62 7.70 15.35
CA SER A 30 -1.24 7.22 15.18
C SER A 30 -0.43 8.16 14.30
N VAL A 31 0.86 8.27 14.60
CA VAL A 31 1.84 8.95 13.78
C VAL A 31 2.95 7.96 13.49
N THR A 32 3.28 7.75 12.22
CA THR A 32 4.43 6.97 11.79
C THR A 32 5.44 7.91 11.14
N LEU A 33 6.60 8.06 11.77
CA LEU A 33 7.72 8.84 11.26
C LEU A 33 8.64 7.94 10.46
N ASP A 34 8.99 8.33 9.24
CA ASP A 34 9.95 7.66 8.37
C ASP A 34 11.08 8.63 8.03
N GLY A 35 12.23 8.46 8.67
CA GLY A 35 13.44 9.21 8.37
C GLY A 35 14.46 8.30 7.68
N TYR A 36 15.15 8.82 6.67
CA TYR A 36 16.14 8.03 5.95
C TYR A 36 17.41 8.83 5.62
N TYR A 37 18.46 8.08 5.27
CA TYR A 37 19.64 8.55 4.58
C TYR A 37 19.90 7.64 3.38
N LYS A 38 20.14 8.23 2.21
CA LYS A 38 20.46 7.54 0.95
C LYS A 38 21.78 8.05 0.40
N GLN A 39 22.67 7.14 0.05
CA GLN A 39 24.04 7.50 -0.38
C GLN A 39 24.07 8.06 -1.80
N ASN A 40 23.43 7.40 -2.75
CA ASN A 40 23.41 7.75 -4.17
C ASN A 40 21.99 7.66 -4.71
N GLU A 41 21.68 8.45 -5.73
CA GLU A 41 20.46 8.28 -6.50
C GLU A 41 20.47 6.95 -7.26
N THR A 42 19.29 6.40 -7.46
CA THR A 42 19.06 5.16 -8.18
C THR A 42 17.86 5.32 -9.10
N ALA A 43 17.82 4.53 -10.18
CA ALA A 43 16.73 4.59 -11.15
C ALA A 43 15.37 4.25 -10.51
N LEU A 44 14.32 4.97 -10.91
CA LEU A 44 12.95 4.81 -10.44
C LEU A 44 12.77 5.00 -8.92
N SER A 45 13.73 5.60 -8.21
CA SER A 45 13.62 5.83 -6.78
C SER A 45 12.76 7.06 -6.48
N HIS A 46 11.92 6.95 -5.46
CA HIS A 46 11.17 8.08 -4.89
C HIS A 46 11.91 8.75 -3.72
N ARG A 47 13.01 8.15 -3.25
CA ARG A 47 13.83 8.73 -2.18
C ARG A 47 15.05 9.44 -2.78
N GLU A 48 15.25 10.67 -2.40
CA GLU A 48 16.37 11.49 -2.86
C GLU A 48 17.68 11.13 -2.16
N GLN A 49 18.80 11.54 -2.75
CA GLN A 49 20.11 11.43 -2.15
C GLN A 49 20.23 12.33 -0.92
N GLY A 50 20.80 11.81 0.17
CA GLY A 50 21.01 12.57 1.39
C GLY A 50 20.08 12.14 2.53
N PHE A 51 19.83 13.06 3.44
CA PHE A 51 18.85 12.89 4.51
C PHE A 51 17.50 13.41 4.03
N GLY A 52 16.44 12.65 4.31
CA GLY A 52 15.09 13.05 3.95
C GLY A 52 14.04 12.42 4.87
N LEU A 53 12.83 12.94 4.74
CA LEU A 53 11.62 12.31 5.26
C LEU A 53 11.04 11.44 4.15
N GLY A 54 10.80 10.18 4.48
CA GLY A 54 10.03 9.28 3.64
C GLY A 54 8.54 9.40 3.94
N HIS A 55 7.83 8.33 3.74
CA HIS A 55 6.38 8.25 3.91
C HIS A 55 5.95 8.37 5.39
N THR A 56 5.89 9.62 5.87
CA THR A 56 5.52 9.96 7.24
C THR A 56 4.01 10.16 7.33
N GLU A 57 3.34 9.39 8.16
CA GLU A 57 1.88 9.30 8.21
C GLU A 57 1.29 9.85 9.52
N LEU A 58 0.16 10.55 9.42
CA LEU A 58 -0.77 10.81 10.51
C LEU A 58 -2.09 10.11 10.20
N SER A 59 -2.45 9.09 10.98
CA SER A 59 -3.68 8.33 10.79
C SER A 59 -4.66 8.54 11.94
N LEU A 60 -5.93 8.68 11.58
CA LEU A 60 -7.08 8.73 12.48
C LEU A 60 -8.04 7.62 12.07
N SER A 61 -8.44 6.76 12.99
CA SER A 61 -9.45 5.73 12.72
C SER A 61 -10.46 5.63 13.86
N SER A 62 -11.72 5.37 13.53
CA SER A 62 -12.78 5.21 14.52
C SER A 62 -13.93 4.34 14.00
N PRO A 63 -14.53 3.47 14.83
CA PRO A 63 -15.89 3.05 14.60
C PRO A 63 -16.80 4.29 14.67
N ILE A 64 -17.75 4.40 13.76
CA ILE A 64 -18.76 5.48 13.73
C ILE A 64 -20.01 5.00 14.45
N ASP A 65 -20.44 3.79 14.10
CA ASP A 65 -21.54 3.07 14.71
C ASP A 65 -21.38 1.56 14.49
N ASP A 66 -22.41 0.78 14.74
CA ASP A 66 -22.40 -0.70 14.57
C ASP A 66 -22.21 -1.12 13.08
N LEU A 67 -22.50 -0.22 12.14
CA LEU A 67 -22.47 -0.51 10.71
C LEU A 67 -21.28 0.07 9.98
N PHE A 68 -20.68 1.13 10.49
CA PHE A 68 -19.64 1.89 9.79
C PHE A 68 -18.41 2.14 10.66
N SER A 69 -17.25 2.13 10.01
CA SER A 69 -15.99 2.66 10.51
C SER A 69 -15.39 3.62 9.47
N GLY A 70 -14.53 4.52 9.93
CA GLY A 70 -13.85 5.49 9.08
C GLY A 70 -12.37 5.57 9.37
N ARG A 71 -11.60 5.96 8.35
CA ARG A 71 -10.17 6.26 8.46
C ARG A 71 -9.84 7.52 7.66
N LEU A 72 -8.90 8.29 8.19
CA LEU A 72 -8.20 9.37 7.53
C LEU A 72 -6.70 9.16 7.72
N THR A 73 -5.93 9.12 6.64
CA THR A 73 -4.46 9.07 6.66
C THR A 73 -3.93 10.22 5.82
N ALA A 74 -3.19 11.12 6.45
CA ALA A 74 -2.42 12.17 5.80
C ALA A 74 -0.95 11.79 5.78
N VAL A 75 -0.31 11.94 4.62
CA VAL A 75 1.10 11.65 4.40
C VAL A 75 1.85 12.96 4.23
N PHE A 76 3.00 13.04 4.86
CA PHE A 76 3.94 14.14 4.75
C PHE A 76 5.18 13.61 4.03
N GLU A 77 5.48 14.16 2.88
CA GLU A 77 6.63 13.81 2.06
C GLU A 77 7.46 15.05 1.75
N GLU A 78 8.73 14.84 1.44
CA GLU A 78 9.64 15.89 0.98
C GLU A 78 10.12 15.48 -0.42
N HIS A 79 9.92 16.38 -1.39
CA HIS A 79 10.34 16.18 -2.77
C HIS A 79 10.96 17.48 -3.30
N ASP A 80 12.16 17.39 -3.90
CA ASP A 80 12.95 18.56 -4.41
C ASP A 80 13.14 19.69 -3.38
N GLY A 81 13.15 19.35 -2.09
CA GLY A 81 13.29 20.29 -0.98
C GLY A 81 12.00 21.02 -0.59
N ASP A 82 10.88 20.70 -1.21
CA ASP A 82 9.54 21.15 -0.83
C ASP A 82 8.81 20.08 -0.02
N SER A 83 8.09 20.53 1.01
CA SER A 83 7.29 19.63 1.85
C SER A 83 5.84 19.62 1.37
N GLU A 84 5.31 18.45 1.10
CA GLU A 84 3.94 18.25 0.66
C GLU A 84 3.12 17.46 1.67
N VAL A 85 1.82 17.71 1.70
CA VAL A 85 0.85 16.97 2.52
C VAL A 85 -0.23 16.39 1.63
N LEU A 86 -0.26 15.09 1.53
CA LEU A 86 -1.22 14.34 0.71
C LEU A 86 -2.24 13.62 1.60
N ILE A 87 -3.47 13.51 1.12
CA ILE A 87 -4.46 12.61 1.74
C ILE A 87 -4.40 11.28 1.00
N GLU A 88 -3.76 10.29 1.62
CA GLU A 88 -3.67 8.93 1.08
C GLU A 88 -4.96 8.14 1.29
N GLU A 89 -5.55 8.25 2.50
CA GLU A 89 -6.81 7.60 2.80
C GLU A 89 -7.82 8.57 3.46
N ALA A 90 -9.05 8.55 2.98
CA ALA A 90 -10.19 9.23 3.57
C ALA A 90 -11.46 8.46 3.20
N TYR A 91 -11.82 7.44 3.99
CA TYR A 91 -12.92 6.56 3.62
C TYR A 91 -13.84 6.17 4.76
N LEU A 92 -15.03 5.73 4.37
CA LEU A 92 -15.98 4.99 5.20
C LEU A 92 -16.04 3.54 4.74
N GLN A 93 -16.16 2.62 5.69
CA GLN A 93 -16.28 1.20 5.43
C GLN A 93 -17.41 0.59 6.24
N THR A 94 -18.15 -0.33 5.62
CA THR A 94 -19.20 -1.09 6.32
C THR A 94 -18.62 -2.20 7.18
N ASN A 95 -19.26 -2.43 8.34
CA ASN A 95 -18.94 -3.52 9.26
C ASN A 95 -20.12 -4.49 9.31
N GLY A 96 -19.85 -5.79 9.19
CA GLY A 96 -20.84 -6.82 9.49
C GLY A 96 -22.04 -6.91 8.53
N LEU A 97 -21.90 -6.55 7.27
CA LEU A 97 -22.96 -6.77 6.28
C LEU A 97 -23.25 -8.27 6.08
N PRO A 98 -24.51 -8.65 5.74
CA PRO A 98 -24.84 -10.04 5.40
C PRO A 98 -23.96 -10.60 4.28
N TYR A 99 -23.81 -11.93 4.24
CA TYR A 99 -23.02 -12.64 3.22
C TYR A 99 -21.53 -12.28 3.19
N ALA A 100 -20.99 -11.84 4.33
CA ALA A 100 -19.60 -11.37 4.45
C ALA A 100 -19.21 -10.31 3.41
N LEU A 101 -20.17 -9.46 3.04
CA LEU A 101 -19.97 -8.31 2.19
C LEU A 101 -19.28 -7.19 2.98
N ASN A 102 -18.37 -6.50 2.31
CA ASN A 102 -17.75 -5.28 2.80
C ASN A 102 -17.75 -4.23 1.68
N VAL A 103 -18.24 -3.05 1.98
CA VAL A 103 -18.24 -1.89 1.07
C VAL A 103 -17.39 -0.80 1.67
N ARG A 104 -16.51 -0.22 0.86
CA ARG A 104 -15.70 0.94 1.21
C ARG A 104 -15.97 2.04 0.18
N ALA A 105 -16.03 3.30 0.62
CA ALA A 105 -16.20 4.45 -0.26
C ALA A 105 -15.39 5.64 0.26
N GLY A 106 -14.77 6.38 -0.63
CA GLY A 106 -13.85 7.49 -0.37
C GLY A 106 -12.52 7.28 -1.06
N ARG A 107 -11.43 7.80 -0.51
CA ARG A 107 -10.06 7.65 -1.00
C ARG A 107 -9.35 6.53 -0.23
N PHE A 108 -8.73 5.58 -0.93
CA PHE A 108 -8.10 4.41 -0.29
C PHE A 108 -7.15 3.67 -1.23
N LEU A 109 -6.20 2.92 -0.64
CA LEU A 109 -5.30 2.03 -1.36
C LEU A 109 -6.07 0.92 -2.09
N SER A 110 -5.80 0.74 -3.39
CA SER A 110 -6.36 -0.36 -4.17
C SER A 110 -5.84 -1.72 -3.69
N GLN A 111 -6.65 -2.76 -3.87
CA GLN A 111 -6.27 -4.14 -3.51
C GLN A 111 -5.61 -4.92 -4.67
N VAL A 112 -5.01 -4.24 -5.63
CA VAL A 112 -4.24 -4.88 -6.70
C VAL A 112 -2.88 -5.33 -6.18
N GLY A 113 -2.50 -6.58 -6.44
CA GLY A 113 -1.27 -7.17 -5.94
C GLY A 113 -1.20 -7.35 -4.42
N TYR A 114 -0.07 -7.82 -3.93
CA TYR A 114 0.16 -8.05 -2.50
C TYR A 114 0.63 -6.79 -1.77
N LEU A 115 1.62 -6.08 -2.32
CA LEU A 115 2.19 -4.91 -1.64
C LEU A 115 1.27 -3.69 -1.70
N ASN A 116 0.49 -3.50 -2.76
CA ASN A 116 -0.29 -2.27 -2.92
C ASN A 116 -1.35 -2.04 -1.82
N GLY A 117 -1.89 -3.10 -1.26
CA GLY A 117 -2.87 -3.00 -0.17
C GLY A 117 -2.27 -2.71 1.21
N ARG A 118 -0.96 -2.47 1.32
CA ARG A 118 -0.21 -2.23 2.56
C ARG A 118 0.38 -0.83 2.56
N HIS A 119 0.50 -0.24 3.74
CA HIS A 119 1.23 1.02 3.90
C HIS A 119 2.74 0.79 3.76
N MET A 120 3.45 1.75 3.18
CA MET A 120 4.89 1.59 2.88
C MET A 120 5.77 1.40 4.12
N HIS A 121 5.37 1.93 5.27
CA HIS A 121 6.10 1.72 6.53
C HIS A 121 6.07 0.27 7.02
N GLU A 122 5.11 -0.55 6.54
CA GLU A 122 4.98 -1.98 6.82
C GLU A 122 5.89 -2.85 5.95
N ASP A 123 6.49 -2.29 4.90
CA ASP A 123 7.32 -3.03 3.97
C ASP A 123 8.63 -3.49 4.64
N ASP A 124 9.15 -4.65 4.22
CA ASP A 124 10.40 -5.20 4.74
C ASP A 124 11.62 -4.44 4.24
N PHE A 125 11.58 -3.94 3.00
CA PHE A 125 12.64 -3.18 2.35
C PHE A 125 12.36 -1.67 2.42
N VAL A 126 13.41 -0.86 2.28
CA VAL A 126 13.32 0.61 2.36
C VAL A 126 12.54 1.20 1.20
N GLU A 127 12.67 0.62 0.01
CA GLU A 127 11.91 1.00 -1.18
C GLU A 127 11.15 -0.22 -1.74
N ARG A 128 10.04 0.04 -2.38
CA ARG A 128 9.27 -0.99 -3.11
C ARG A 128 10.05 -1.49 -4.32
N PRO A 129 9.73 -2.69 -4.84
CA PRO A 129 10.36 -3.23 -6.05
C PRO A 129 10.24 -2.28 -7.23
N ALA A 130 11.23 -2.29 -8.14
CA ALA A 130 11.24 -1.47 -9.35
C ALA A 130 9.94 -1.57 -10.17
N ALA A 131 9.33 -2.76 -10.25
CA ALA A 131 8.06 -2.96 -10.93
C ALA A 131 6.90 -2.13 -10.33
N TYR A 132 6.82 -2.01 -9.00
CA TYR A 132 5.84 -1.18 -8.33
C TYR A 132 6.11 0.31 -8.54
N ARG A 133 7.38 0.71 -8.46
CA ARG A 133 7.79 2.10 -8.67
C ARG A 133 7.49 2.56 -10.09
N ALA A 134 7.72 1.70 -11.08
CA ALA A 134 7.45 2.01 -12.49
C ALA A 134 5.96 2.07 -12.81
N MET A 135 5.18 1.05 -12.41
CA MET A 135 3.82 0.85 -12.92
C MET A 135 2.72 1.40 -12.02
N LEU A 136 2.99 1.61 -10.73
CA LEU A 136 2.02 2.04 -9.73
C LEU A 136 2.47 3.27 -8.92
N GLY A 137 3.60 3.91 -9.29
CA GLY A 137 4.15 5.01 -8.52
C GLY A 137 4.45 4.64 -7.06
N SER A 138 5.00 3.44 -6.84
CA SER A 138 5.17 2.77 -5.55
C SER A 138 3.89 2.19 -4.97
N HIS A 139 2.76 2.89 -4.99
CA HIS A 139 1.45 2.40 -4.54
C HIS A 139 0.32 3.19 -5.19
N TYR A 140 -0.71 2.47 -5.59
CA TYR A 140 -1.90 3.07 -6.18
C TYR A 140 -3.02 3.21 -5.15
N TYR A 141 -3.47 4.42 -4.95
CA TYR A 141 -4.63 4.79 -4.15
C TYR A 141 -5.43 5.86 -4.90
N ASP A 142 -6.74 5.90 -4.70
CA ASP A 142 -7.58 6.90 -5.37
C ASP A 142 -8.96 7.01 -4.71
N THR A 143 -9.75 7.98 -5.17
CA THR A 143 -11.12 8.21 -4.73
C THR A 143 -12.09 7.30 -5.49
N GLY A 144 -12.88 6.51 -4.76
CA GLY A 144 -13.77 5.55 -5.40
C GLY A 144 -14.61 4.73 -4.46
N ALA A 145 -15.03 3.56 -4.94
CA ALA A 145 -15.79 2.58 -4.17
C ALA A 145 -15.25 1.17 -4.39
N ARG A 146 -15.27 0.35 -3.33
CA ARG A 146 -14.87 -1.05 -3.32
C ARG A 146 -15.99 -1.91 -2.79
N LEU A 147 -16.17 -3.08 -3.39
CA LEU A 147 -17.00 -4.17 -2.90
C LEU A 147 -16.13 -5.42 -2.73
N ASN A 148 -16.10 -5.99 -1.54
CA ASN A 148 -15.46 -7.26 -1.24
C ASN A 148 -16.47 -8.28 -0.75
N VAL A 149 -16.23 -9.54 -1.11
CA VAL A 149 -16.99 -10.71 -0.66
C VAL A 149 -16.01 -11.77 -0.18
N LEU A 150 -16.19 -12.25 1.05
CA LEU A 150 -15.50 -13.44 1.54
C LEU A 150 -16.39 -14.65 1.26
N LEU A 151 -15.91 -15.56 0.41
CA LEU A 151 -16.67 -16.76 0.00
C LEU A 151 -16.67 -17.83 1.09
N PRO A 152 -17.77 -18.58 1.29
CA PRO A 152 -17.90 -19.60 2.33
C PRO A 152 -17.19 -20.91 1.91
N THR A 153 -15.87 -20.86 1.78
CA THR A 153 -15.02 -21.99 1.40
C THR A 153 -14.22 -22.50 2.60
N PRO A 154 -13.70 -23.74 2.58
CA PRO A 154 -12.85 -24.27 3.65
C PRO A 154 -11.49 -23.54 3.79
N PHE A 155 -11.08 -22.80 2.81
CA PHE A 155 -9.88 -21.94 2.78
C PHE A 155 -10.31 -20.49 2.58
N PHE A 156 -9.43 -19.56 2.90
CA PHE A 156 -9.68 -18.14 2.66
C PHE A 156 -9.82 -17.89 1.14
N TRP A 157 -10.96 -17.33 0.75
CA TRP A 157 -11.19 -16.90 -0.63
C TRP A 157 -11.99 -15.60 -0.65
N GLN A 158 -11.32 -14.52 -0.98
CA GLN A 158 -11.92 -13.21 -1.16
C GLN A 158 -11.95 -12.84 -2.64
N VAL A 159 -13.05 -12.22 -3.07
CA VAL A 159 -13.18 -11.58 -4.37
C VAL A 159 -13.53 -10.12 -4.15
N GLY A 160 -12.87 -9.23 -4.89
CA GLY A 160 -13.08 -7.79 -4.80
C GLY A 160 -13.25 -7.14 -6.18
N ALA A 161 -13.97 -6.03 -6.20
CA ALA A 161 -14.06 -5.12 -7.34
C ALA A 161 -14.02 -3.69 -6.84
N GLU A 162 -13.35 -2.81 -7.60
CA GLU A 162 -13.19 -1.41 -7.28
C GLU A 162 -13.49 -0.55 -8.50
N ALA A 163 -13.94 0.68 -8.27
CA ALA A 163 -14.10 1.70 -9.29
C ALA A 163 -13.58 3.02 -8.72
N PHE A 164 -12.68 3.68 -9.43
CA PHE A 164 -11.99 4.89 -9.01
C PHE A 164 -12.12 6.00 -10.05
N ALA A 165 -11.89 7.25 -9.63
CA ALA A 165 -11.77 8.40 -10.53
C ALA A 165 -10.68 8.18 -11.57
N GLY A 166 -9.47 7.77 -11.15
CA GLY A 166 -8.36 7.42 -12.05
C GLY A 166 -7.26 8.48 -12.10
N ASP A 167 -7.44 9.61 -11.45
CA ASP A 167 -6.56 10.79 -11.55
C ASP A 167 -5.14 10.55 -11.01
N GLN A 168 -4.94 9.50 -10.20
CA GLN A 168 -3.63 9.13 -9.64
C GLN A 168 -2.74 8.34 -10.59
N LEU A 169 -3.29 7.77 -11.67
CA LEU A 169 -2.51 7.09 -12.71
C LEU A 169 -2.34 7.96 -13.93
N THR A 170 -3.41 8.56 -14.39
CA THR A 170 -3.44 9.38 -15.60
C THR A 170 -4.62 10.33 -15.51
N GLU A 171 -4.41 11.62 -15.62
CA GLU A 171 -5.47 12.61 -15.67
C GLU A 171 -6.42 12.36 -16.86
N GLY A 172 -7.71 12.57 -16.65
CA GLY A 172 -8.72 12.35 -17.67
C GLY A 172 -10.04 13.02 -17.35
N GLU A 173 -10.94 13.10 -18.34
CA GLU A 173 -12.25 13.75 -18.23
C GLU A 173 -13.36 12.79 -17.77
N GLU A 174 -13.09 11.51 -17.60
CA GLU A 174 -14.08 10.50 -17.26
C GLU A 174 -14.40 10.51 -15.76
N ASP A 175 -15.69 10.43 -15.40
CA ASP A 175 -16.14 10.35 -13.99
C ASP A 175 -15.60 9.10 -13.25
N ILE A 176 -15.39 8.00 -13.99
CA ILE A 176 -14.77 6.76 -13.50
C ILE A 176 -13.71 6.34 -14.53
N GLY A 177 -12.46 6.55 -14.17
CA GLY A 177 -11.30 6.28 -15.02
C GLY A 177 -10.70 4.90 -14.82
N VAL A 178 -10.76 4.34 -13.60
CA VAL A 178 -10.12 3.06 -13.27
C VAL A 178 -11.10 2.07 -12.67
N TYR A 179 -11.04 0.82 -13.17
CA TYR A 179 -11.73 -0.34 -12.59
C TYR A 179 -10.71 -1.39 -12.19
N THR A 180 -10.93 -2.07 -11.06
CA THR A 180 -10.14 -3.23 -10.68
C THR A 180 -11.01 -4.42 -10.34
N VAL A 181 -10.49 -5.61 -10.59
CA VAL A 181 -11.04 -6.87 -10.09
C VAL A 181 -9.88 -7.66 -9.50
N ASN A 182 -10.07 -8.18 -8.30
CA ASN A 182 -9.06 -8.98 -7.63
C ASN A 182 -9.67 -10.23 -6.99
N THR A 183 -8.84 -11.24 -6.83
CA THR A 183 -9.17 -12.42 -6.03
C THR A 183 -7.96 -12.84 -5.21
N ARG A 184 -8.19 -13.19 -3.94
CA ARG A 184 -7.17 -13.69 -3.01
C ARG A 184 -7.61 -15.01 -2.42
N LEU A 185 -6.71 -15.98 -2.53
CA LEU A 185 -6.84 -17.30 -1.91
C LEU A 185 -5.75 -17.46 -0.86
N GLY A 186 -6.05 -18.18 0.21
CA GLY A 186 -5.05 -18.41 1.25
C GLY A 186 -5.47 -19.50 2.21
N GLY A 187 -4.51 -19.96 3.00
CA GLY A 187 -4.77 -20.99 4.01
C GLY A 187 -3.50 -21.51 4.64
N ASP A 188 -3.71 -22.42 5.59
CA ASP A 188 -2.63 -23.08 6.28
C ASP A 188 -2.34 -24.43 5.62
N ILE A 189 -1.06 -24.71 5.33
CA ILE A 189 -0.58 -26.03 4.93
C ILE A 189 -0.39 -26.90 6.18
N SER A 190 0.06 -26.25 7.26
CA SER A 190 0.28 -26.86 8.57
C SER A 190 0.24 -25.79 9.66
N LEU A 191 0.41 -26.19 10.92
CA LEU A 191 0.55 -25.23 12.04
C LEU A 191 1.74 -24.26 11.87
N SER A 192 2.72 -24.64 11.06
CA SER A 192 3.95 -23.87 10.84
C SER A 192 4.00 -23.17 9.50
N GLN A 193 3.04 -23.37 8.62
CA GLN A 193 3.12 -22.89 7.25
C GLN A 193 1.78 -22.36 6.75
N SER A 194 1.80 -21.18 6.17
CA SER A 194 0.65 -20.57 5.50
C SER A 194 1.03 -20.03 4.12
N TRP A 195 0.04 -19.83 3.28
CA TRP A 195 0.22 -19.32 1.92
C TRP A 195 -0.91 -18.38 1.53
N GLN A 196 -0.61 -17.47 0.60
CA GLN A 196 -1.58 -16.62 -0.08
C GLN A 196 -1.22 -16.54 -1.56
N LEU A 197 -2.22 -16.58 -2.42
CA LEU A 197 -2.14 -16.34 -3.87
C LEU A 197 -3.12 -15.24 -4.23
N GLY A 198 -2.68 -14.25 -4.97
CA GLY A 198 -3.51 -13.19 -5.51
C GLY A 198 -3.45 -13.13 -7.04
N LEU A 199 -4.56 -12.71 -7.63
CA LEU A 199 -4.65 -12.32 -9.04
C LEU A 199 -5.45 -11.03 -9.11
N SER A 200 -4.94 -10.05 -9.85
CA SER A 200 -5.57 -8.75 -10.00
C SER A 200 -5.52 -8.29 -11.46
N TRP A 201 -6.56 -7.59 -11.86
CA TRP A 201 -6.62 -6.85 -13.11
C TRP A 201 -7.08 -5.43 -12.82
N LEU A 202 -6.37 -4.46 -13.37
CA LEU A 202 -6.69 -3.05 -13.34
C LEU A 202 -6.88 -2.58 -14.78
N ARG A 203 -7.94 -1.83 -15.05
CA ARG A 203 -8.18 -1.16 -16.31
C ARG A 203 -8.19 0.35 -16.12
N ASN A 204 -7.21 1.04 -16.71
CA ASN A 204 -7.11 2.48 -16.78
C ASN A 204 -7.67 2.98 -18.11
N ARG A 205 -8.84 3.59 -18.09
CA ARG A 205 -9.50 4.12 -19.30
C ARG A 205 -8.85 5.40 -19.83
N HIS A 206 -8.08 6.08 -19.01
CA HIS A 206 -7.38 7.32 -19.36
C HIS A 206 -6.06 7.06 -20.12
N ALA A 207 -5.48 5.89 -20.07
CA ALA A 207 -4.19 5.58 -20.68
C ALA A 207 -4.14 5.90 -22.18
N LYS A 208 -5.25 5.70 -22.92
CA LYS A 208 -5.32 6.00 -24.35
C LYS A 208 -5.56 7.47 -24.69
N SER A 209 -6.05 8.25 -23.74
CA SER A 209 -6.31 9.70 -23.92
C SER A 209 -5.16 10.56 -23.39
N ALA A 210 -4.16 9.99 -22.71
CA ALA A 210 -3.01 10.72 -22.25
C ALA A 210 -2.34 11.42 -23.45
N GLU A 211 -2.32 12.73 -23.43
CA GLU A 211 -1.55 13.50 -24.39
C GLU A 211 -0.08 13.18 -24.19
N THR A 212 0.46 12.40 -25.12
CA THR A 212 1.90 12.20 -25.18
C THR A 212 2.51 13.58 -25.47
N GLY A 213 3.27 14.09 -24.53
CA GLY A 213 3.90 15.41 -24.66
C GLY A 213 4.72 15.52 -25.93
N ASP A 214 4.07 15.95 -27.02
CA ASP A 214 4.77 16.44 -28.20
C ASP A 214 5.33 17.81 -27.83
N GLY A 215 6.65 17.85 -27.65
CA GLY A 215 7.37 19.08 -27.34
C GLY A 215 7.24 20.13 -28.43
N SER A 216 6.17 20.87 -28.45
CA SER A 216 6.18 22.23 -29.00
C SER A 216 6.59 23.18 -27.88
N HIS A 217 7.86 23.54 -27.86
CA HIS A 217 8.42 24.60 -27.03
C HIS A 217 7.66 25.91 -27.27
N ASP A 218 6.71 26.23 -26.45
CA ASP A 218 6.32 27.61 -26.17
C ASP A 218 6.50 27.84 -24.67
N HIS A 219 7.51 28.64 -24.36
CA HIS A 219 7.82 29.08 -23.01
C HIS A 219 6.80 30.11 -22.56
N ASP A 220 5.78 29.66 -21.86
CA ASP A 220 5.05 30.49 -20.90
C ASP A 220 5.03 29.79 -19.56
N HIS A 221 5.74 30.37 -18.60
CA HIS A 221 5.84 29.94 -17.23
C HIS A 221 4.48 30.12 -16.52
N GLU A 222 3.68 29.08 -16.48
CA GLU A 222 2.80 28.86 -15.35
C GLU A 222 3.33 27.62 -14.62
N GLU A 223 3.73 27.83 -13.38
CA GLU A 223 4.18 26.77 -12.47
C GLU A 223 2.98 25.88 -12.11
N GLY A 224 2.60 24.99 -13.02
CA GLY A 224 1.77 23.84 -12.74
C GLY A 224 2.72 22.73 -12.29
N HIS A 225 2.76 22.46 -10.99
CA HIS A 225 3.43 21.29 -10.45
C HIS A 225 2.73 20.05 -11.01
N ASP A 226 3.38 19.40 -11.97
CA ASP A 226 2.94 18.12 -12.52
C ASP A 226 3.17 17.04 -11.46
N HIS A 227 2.13 16.75 -10.70
CA HIS A 227 2.13 15.76 -9.61
C HIS A 227 1.86 14.34 -10.12
N SER A 228 2.38 13.97 -11.29
CA SER A 228 2.35 12.57 -11.72
C SER A 228 3.31 11.76 -10.85
N HIS A 229 2.79 11.18 -9.79
CA HIS A 229 3.52 10.25 -8.92
C HIS A 229 3.94 8.98 -9.69
N GLY A 230 4.90 9.11 -10.61
CA GLY A 230 5.75 8.01 -11.07
C GLY A 230 5.13 6.78 -11.74
N ALA A 231 3.82 6.72 -11.98
CA ALA A 231 3.19 5.59 -12.67
C ALA A 231 3.31 5.68 -14.21
N ALA A 232 4.44 6.19 -14.70
CA ALA A 232 4.67 6.50 -16.11
C ALA A 232 4.63 5.29 -17.05
N TYR A 233 4.74 4.08 -16.50
CA TYR A 233 4.81 2.83 -17.26
C TYR A 233 3.56 1.96 -17.10
N THR A 234 2.45 2.51 -16.63
CA THR A 234 1.16 1.82 -16.67
C THR A 234 0.54 1.88 -18.07
N GLY A 235 -0.38 0.94 -18.37
CA GLY A 235 -1.14 0.91 -19.62
C GLY A 235 -2.64 0.97 -19.37
N GLU A 236 -3.45 0.72 -20.41
CA GLU A 236 -4.90 0.55 -20.24
C GLU A 236 -5.21 -0.66 -19.37
N ASN A 237 -4.47 -1.76 -19.50
CA ASN A 237 -4.62 -2.92 -18.64
C ASN A 237 -3.31 -3.20 -17.87
N LEU A 238 -3.45 -3.49 -16.58
CA LEU A 238 -2.39 -4.00 -15.72
C LEU A 238 -2.87 -5.29 -15.07
N TYR A 239 -2.13 -6.37 -15.27
CA TYR A 239 -2.36 -7.67 -14.66
C TYR A 239 -1.29 -7.94 -13.61
N ILE A 240 -1.70 -8.39 -12.43
CA ILE A 240 -0.77 -8.72 -11.34
C ILE A 240 -1.09 -10.12 -10.82
N ALA A 241 -0.05 -10.93 -10.68
CA ALA A 241 -0.11 -12.22 -9.99
C ALA A 241 0.87 -12.20 -8.83
N ASP A 242 0.40 -12.56 -7.63
CA ASP A 242 1.20 -12.56 -6.41
C ASP A 242 1.14 -13.88 -5.66
N LEU A 243 2.24 -14.21 -4.99
CA LEU A 243 2.35 -15.38 -4.12
C LEU A 243 3.15 -15.02 -2.87
N VAL A 244 2.61 -15.41 -1.72
CA VAL A 244 3.28 -15.29 -0.42
C VAL A 244 3.24 -16.64 0.28
N TRP A 245 4.37 -17.07 0.81
CA TRP A 245 4.47 -18.24 1.69
C TRP A 245 5.22 -17.86 2.95
N LYS A 246 4.67 -18.29 4.10
CA LYS A 246 5.26 -18.04 5.41
C LYS A 246 5.49 -19.35 6.15
N TRP A 247 6.64 -19.40 6.82
CA TRP A 247 6.98 -20.50 7.70
C TRP A 247 7.49 -19.96 9.04
N SER A 248 7.00 -20.58 10.14
CA SER A 248 7.44 -20.28 11.49
C SER A 248 7.58 -21.57 12.26
N PRO A 249 8.70 -21.84 12.95
CA PRO A 249 8.86 -23.02 13.77
C PRO A 249 7.73 -23.11 14.81
N ASP A 250 7.11 -24.28 14.93
CA ASP A 250 6.03 -24.56 15.88
C ASP A 250 4.84 -23.55 15.81
N GLY A 251 4.71 -22.83 14.68
CA GLY A 251 3.70 -21.79 14.51
C GLY A 251 3.96 -20.50 15.28
N ASN A 252 5.15 -20.32 15.86
CA ASN A 252 5.52 -19.14 16.64
C ASN A 252 6.30 -18.12 15.79
N ASN A 253 5.59 -17.21 15.15
CA ASN A 253 6.17 -16.15 14.32
C ASN A 253 6.86 -15.02 15.13
N ARG A 254 6.78 -15.03 16.46
CA ARG A 254 7.44 -14.01 17.29
C ARG A 254 8.93 -14.21 17.46
N GLU A 255 9.40 -15.47 17.32
CA GLU A 255 10.80 -15.80 17.48
C GLU A 255 11.52 -15.93 16.14
N GLN A 256 10.94 -16.68 15.23
CA GLN A 256 11.49 -16.91 13.90
C GLN A 256 10.38 -17.00 12.86
N GLN A 257 10.60 -16.37 11.72
CA GLN A 257 9.71 -16.45 10.57
C GLN A 257 10.50 -16.32 9.27
N LEU A 258 10.24 -17.19 8.31
CA LEU A 258 10.65 -17.02 6.93
C LEU A 258 9.42 -16.63 6.10
N THR A 259 9.53 -15.51 5.38
CA THR A 259 8.54 -15.07 4.40
C THR A 259 9.19 -15.10 3.02
N LEU A 260 8.60 -15.84 2.10
CA LEU A 260 8.92 -15.78 0.67
C LEU A 260 7.75 -15.12 -0.04
N SER A 261 8.04 -14.12 -0.86
CA SER A 261 7.02 -13.45 -1.66
C SER A 261 7.55 -13.13 -3.06
N GLY A 262 6.64 -12.96 -4.00
CA GLY A 262 6.94 -12.53 -5.34
C GLY A 262 5.69 -12.08 -6.06
N GLU A 263 5.86 -11.16 -6.99
CA GLU A 263 4.80 -10.65 -7.84
C GLU A 263 5.31 -10.50 -9.27
N TYR A 264 4.42 -10.70 -10.23
CA TYR A 264 4.60 -10.44 -11.64
C TYR A 264 3.55 -9.44 -12.10
N LEU A 265 4.00 -8.37 -12.73
CA LEU A 265 3.20 -7.28 -13.26
C LEU A 265 3.35 -7.24 -14.78
N TYR A 266 2.24 -7.10 -15.49
CA TYR A 266 2.22 -7.00 -16.93
C TYR A 266 1.22 -5.95 -17.36
N ALA A 267 1.67 -4.93 -18.12
CA ALA A 267 0.84 -3.87 -18.66
C ALA A 267 0.85 -3.91 -20.19
N ASP A 268 -0.33 -3.77 -20.78
CA ASP A 268 -0.52 -3.65 -22.22
C ASP A 268 -1.35 -2.42 -22.60
N GLU A 269 -1.42 -2.15 -23.90
CA GLU A 269 -2.12 -0.98 -24.43
C GLU A 269 -1.63 0.32 -23.79
N LEU A 270 -0.30 0.55 -23.85
CA LEU A 270 0.39 1.62 -23.13
C LEU A 270 -0.14 3.02 -23.46
N ASN A 271 -0.52 3.26 -24.73
CA ASN A 271 -1.23 4.46 -25.18
C ASN A 271 -2.02 4.17 -26.47
N GLN A 272 -2.59 5.22 -27.08
CA GLN A 272 -3.39 5.10 -28.31
C GLN A 272 -2.59 4.63 -29.55
N PHE A 273 -1.25 4.69 -29.52
CA PHE A 273 -0.38 4.31 -30.64
C PHE A 273 0.28 2.94 -30.43
N ALA A 274 0.17 2.37 -29.23
CA ALA A 274 0.83 1.12 -28.89
C ALA A 274 0.35 -0.03 -29.77
N ALA A 275 1.28 -0.79 -30.32
CA ALA A 275 1.02 -2.07 -30.98
C ALA A 275 0.86 -3.18 -29.91
N SER A 276 0.46 -4.36 -30.35
CA SER A 276 0.22 -5.48 -29.42
C SER A 276 1.48 -6.05 -28.77
N ASP A 277 2.64 -5.68 -29.24
CA ASP A 277 3.96 -6.03 -28.72
C ASP A 277 4.60 -4.90 -27.89
N ASP A 278 3.94 -3.74 -27.81
CA ASP A 278 4.34 -2.67 -26.90
C ASP A 278 3.74 -2.94 -25.52
N THR A 279 4.56 -3.49 -24.64
CA THR A 279 4.15 -3.93 -23.29
C THR A 279 5.19 -3.57 -22.26
N ASN A 280 4.74 -3.40 -21.02
CA ASN A 280 5.61 -3.23 -19.86
C ASN A 280 5.48 -4.47 -18.96
N GLU A 281 6.62 -5.03 -18.58
CA GLU A 281 6.69 -6.19 -17.72
C GLU A 281 7.60 -5.90 -16.52
N GLY A 282 7.27 -6.49 -15.39
CA GLY A 282 8.13 -6.42 -14.22
C GLY A 282 7.81 -7.51 -13.22
N TRP A 283 8.82 -7.97 -12.51
CA TRP A 283 8.65 -8.97 -11.48
C TRP A 283 9.68 -8.83 -10.38
N TYR A 284 9.38 -9.39 -9.23
CA TYR A 284 10.35 -9.57 -8.17
C TYR A 284 10.09 -10.85 -7.39
N VAL A 285 11.13 -11.33 -6.72
CA VAL A 285 11.06 -12.35 -5.68
C VAL A 285 11.82 -11.85 -4.46
N SER A 286 11.29 -12.10 -3.28
CA SER A 286 11.96 -11.75 -2.02
C SER A 286 11.91 -12.86 -1.00
N GLY A 287 12.95 -12.93 -0.18
CA GLY A 287 13.02 -13.78 0.99
C GLY A 287 13.45 -12.98 2.20
N VAL A 288 12.63 -12.98 3.24
CA VAL A 288 12.91 -12.29 4.51
C VAL A 288 12.89 -13.29 5.64
N TYR A 289 13.98 -13.38 6.39
CA TYR A 289 14.11 -14.27 7.52
C TYR A 289 14.31 -13.49 8.82
N GLN A 290 13.30 -13.50 9.66
CA GLN A 290 13.43 -13.11 11.06
C GLN A 290 14.11 -14.26 11.81
N PHE A 291 15.39 -14.09 12.11
CA PHE A 291 16.21 -15.13 12.76
C PHE A 291 16.25 -14.97 14.28
N ALA A 292 15.78 -13.84 14.79
CA ALA A 292 15.62 -13.57 16.22
C ALA A 292 14.46 -12.58 16.42
N PRO A 293 13.88 -12.46 17.64
CA PRO A 293 12.70 -11.61 17.89
C PRO A 293 12.82 -10.16 17.44
N GLN A 294 14.03 -9.64 17.31
CA GLN A 294 14.31 -8.25 16.96
C GLN A 294 15.08 -8.10 15.65
N TRP A 295 15.50 -9.17 15.02
CA TRP A 295 16.39 -9.13 13.88
C TRP A 295 15.84 -9.89 12.70
N SER A 296 15.83 -9.25 11.55
CA SER A 296 15.55 -9.88 10.26
C SER A 296 16.58 -9.48 9.22
N ALA A 297 16.81 -10.39 8.27
CA ALA A 297 17.60 -10.14 7.08
C ALA A 297 16.77 -10.55 5.86
N GLY A 298 16.95 -9.83 4.76
CA GLY A 298 16.21 -10.09 3.53
C GLY A 298 17.06 -9.90 2.30
N VAL A 299 16.66 -10.61 1.25
CA VAL A 299 17.18 -10.44 -0.11
C VAL A 299 16.00 -10.34 -1.05
N ARG A 300 16.05 -9.39 -1.98
CA ARG A 300 15.08 -9.25 -3.07
C ARG A 300 15.85 -9.12 -4.38
N TYR A 301 15.33 -9.77 -5.42
CA TYR A 301 15.78 -9.60 -6.80
C TYR A 301 14.56 -9.36 -7.68
N GLY A 302 14.68 -8.45 -8.62
CA GLY A 302 13.63 -8.13 -9.57
C GLY A 302 14.18 -7.54 -10.86
N GLU A 303 13.34 -7.56 -11.88
CA GLU A 303 13.65 -7.06 -13.22
C GLU A 303 12.43 -6.36 -13.79
N VAL A 304 12.65 -5.31 -14.54
CA VAL A 304 11.63 -4.64 -15.35
C VAL A 304 12.13 -4.42 -16.76
N ASP A 305 11.26 -4.75 -17.71
CA ASP A 305 11.38 -4.43 -19.13
C ASP A 305 10.28 -3.43 -19.46
N LEU A 306 10.67 -2.19 -19.76
CA LEU A 306 9.76 -1.07 -19.88
C LEU A 306 9.91 -0.41 -21.24
N GLN A 307 8.82 0.16 -21.72
CA GLN A 307 8.76 1.01 -22.89
C GLN A 307 8.26 2.38 -22.48
N GLU A 308 9.14 3.36 -22.49
CA GLU A 308 8.78 4.76 -22.31
C GLU A 308 8.14 5.30 -23.57
N ALA A 309 6.90 5.76 -23.44
CA ALA A 309 6.11 6.23 -24.58
C ALA A 309 6.36 7.73 -24.85
N HIS A 310 6.80 8.06 -26.06
CA HIS A 310 6.92 9.42 -26.58
C HIS A 310 6.04 9.54 -27.85
N GLY A 311 4.75 9.75 -27.68
CA GLY A 311 3.80 9.75 -28.78
C GLY A 311 3.67 8.36 -29.41
N ASP A 312 4.03 8.25 -30.70
CA ASP A 312 4.06 7.02 -31.48
C ASP A 312 5.42 6.29 -31.43
N HIS A 313 6.36 6.78 -30.62
CA HIS A 313 7.68 6.18 -30.44
C HIS A 313 7.81 5.61 -29.03
N PHE A 314 8.43 4.43 -28.93
CA PHE A 314 8.66 3.72 -27.69
C PHE A 314 10.16 3.49 -27.48
N HIS A 315 10.69 3.87 -26.34
CA HIS A 315 12.07 3.66 -25.95
C HIS A 315 12.19 2.54 -24.93
N ASN A 316 12.88 1.47 -25.31
CA ASN A 316 13.08 0.33 -24.41
C ASN A 316 14.04 0.71 -23.27
N GLN A 317 13.65 0.39 -22.07
CA GLN A 317 14.42 0.54 -20.85
C GLN A 317 14.37 -0.76 -20.04
N THR A 318 15.49 -1.18 -19.49
CA THR A 318 15.56 -2.36 -18.63
C THR A 318 16.25 -2.01 -17.32
N LEU A 319 15.80 -2.63 -16.24
CA LEU A 319 16.41 -2.48 -14.93
C LEU A 319 16.37 -3.80 -14.17
N GLU A 320 17.54 -4.31 -13.82
CA GLU A 320 17.72 -5.40 -12.85
C GLU A 320 18.09 -4.79 -11.51
N GLU A 321 17.43 -5.25 -10.44
CA GLU A 321 17.65 -4.73 -9.09
C GLU A 321 17.84 -5.86 -8.08
N THR A 322 18.90 -5.76 -7.30
CA THR A 322 19.17 -6.65 -6.17
C THR A 322 19.28 -5.85 -4.87
N ASP A 323 18.46 -6.20 -3.90
CA ASP A 323 18.49 -5.61 -2.57
C ASP A 323 18.92 -6.61 -1.51
N VAL A 324 19.74 -6.15 -0.57
CA VAL A 324 20.08 -6.88 0.65
C VAL A 324 19.76 -5.99 1.85
N MET A 325 18.98 -6.51 2.80
CA MET A 325 18.48 -5.75 3.92
C MET A 325 18.81 -6.45 5.25
N LEU A 326 19.17 -5.64 6.25
CA LEU A 326 19.24 -6.02 7.67
C LEU A 326 18.34 -5.07 8.47
N SER A 327 17.43 -5.62 9.25
CA SER A 327 16.49 -4.86 10.06
C SER A 327 16.64 -5.19 11.54
N TRP A 328 16.57 -4.17 12.38
CA TRP A 328 16.49 -4.28 13.83
C TRP A 328 15.25 -3.58 14.35
N SER A 329 14.31 -4.34 14.90
CA SER A 329 13.08 -3.86 15.49
C SER A 329 13.14 -4.03 17.00
N ARG A 330 13.41 -2.93 17.72
CA ARG A 330 13.45 -2.98 19.19
C ARG A 330 12.08 -3.32 19.78
N SER A 331 11.02 -2.87 19.13
CA SER A 331 9.63 -3.10 19.50
C SER A 331 8.77 -2.99 18.26
N HIS A 332 7.49 -3.29 18.38
CA HIS A 332 6.49 -3.03 17.34
C HIS A 332 6.43 -1.57 16.84
N PHE A 333 6.92 -0.64 17.64
CA PHE A 333 6.86 0.80 17.36
C PHE A 333 8.15 1.39 16.78
N SER A 334 9.21 0.62 16.63
CA SER A 334 10.47 1.20 16.15
C SER A 334 11.34 0.18 15.42
N THR A 335 11.76 0.55 14.21
CA THR A 335 12.56 -0.28 13.32
C THR A 335 13.67 0.55 12.69
N VAL A 336 14.89 0.03 12.69
CA VAL A 336 16.03 0.53 11.91
C VAL A 336 16.30 -0.46 10.79
N ARG A 337 16.40 0.01 9.55
CA ARG A 337 16.79 -0.81 8.39
C ARG A 337 18.07 -0.29 7.78
N LEU A 338 18.95 -1.21 7.42
CA LEU A 338 20.11 -0.98 6.58
C LEU A 338 19.89 -1.76 5.29
N GLN A 339 19.88 -1.10 4.16
CA GLN A 339 19.69 -1.72 2.84
C GLN A 339 20.85 -1.34 1.93
N TYR A 340 21.33 -2.31 1.17
CA TYR A 340 22.18 -2.13 0.01
C TYR A 340 21.41 -2.53 -1.22
N THR A 341 21.39 -1.64 -2.22
CA THR A 341 20.76 -1.85 -3.52
C THR A 341 21.82 -1.80 -4.61
N HIS A 342 21.79 -2.76 -5.51
CA HIS A 342 22.57 -2.82 -6.73
C HIS A 342 21.63 -2.84 -7.93
N GLN A 343 21.87 -1.95 -8.90
CA GLN A 343 21.11 -1.85 -10.12
C GLN A 343 22.01 -2.01 -11.35
N GLU A 344 21.54 -2.79 -12.33
CA GLU A 344 22.08 -2.83 -13.69
C GLU A 344 20.97 -2.37 -14.64
N ALA A 345 21.21 -1.30 -15.41
CA ALA A 345 20.16 -0.69 -16.20
C ALA A 345 20.60 -0.28 -17.60
N THR A 346 19.63 -0.30 -18.52
CA THR A 346 19.76 0.28 -19.87
C THR A 346 18.65 1.31 -20.05
N GLY A 347 18.99 2.50 -20.53
CA GLY A 347 18.02 3.58 -20.77
C GLY A 347 17.75 4.48 -19.56
N PHE A 348 18.21 4.13 -18.36
CA PHE A 348 18.14 4.97 -17.16
C PHE A 348 19.47 5.65 -16.87
N SER A 349 19.42 6.90 -16.39
CA SER A 349 20.62 7.71 -16.14
C SER A 349 21.26 7.49 -14.76
N ASN A 350 20.51 7.02 -13.75
CA ASN A 350 20.91 7.00 -12.34
C ASN A 350 21.01 5.59 -11.75
N ALA A 351 21.25 4.59 -12.59
CA ALA A 351 21.37 3.21 -12.11
C ALA A 351 22.78 2.94 -11.60
N ASP A 352 22.93 2.47 -10.38
CA ASP A 352 24.18 1.98 -9.77
C ASP A 352 23.91 1.39 -8.39
N ASN A 353 24.81 1.65 -7.45
CA ASN A 353 24.78 1.12 -6.10
C ASN A 353 24.43 2.21 -5.09
N THR A 354 23.59 1.88 -4.14
CA THR A 354 23.31 2.76 -3.02
C THR A 354 23.26 2.01 -1.69
N VAL A 355 23.58 2.70 -0.62
CA VAL A 355 23.33 2.26 0.75
C VAL A 355 22.28 3.18 1.35
N MET A 356 21.27 2.60 1.94
CA MET A 356 20.20 3.33 2.64
C MET A 356 20.15 2.92 4.10
N VAL A 357 19.94 3.89 4.97
CA VAL A 357 19.58 3.69 6.37
C VAL A 357 18.23 4.34 6.60
N GLN A 358 17.29 3.58 7.15
CA GLN A 358 15.95 4.07 7.46
C GLN A 358 15.65 3.85 8.95
N TYR A 359 14.95 4.81 9.55
CA TYR A 359 14.37 4.69 10.88
C TYR A 359 12.89 4.97 10.83
N VAL A 360 12.09 3.95 11.13
CA VAL A 360 10.62 4.06 11.25
C VAL A 360 10.25 4.04 12.72
N MET A 361 9.42 4.97 13.14
CA MET A 361 8.89 5.04 14.51
C MET A 361 7.40 5.35 14.49
N SER A 362 6.59 4.50 15.13
CA SER A 362 5.15 4.70 15.28
C SER A 362 4.81 5.17 16.71
N LEU A 363 3.92 6.13 16.83
CA LEU A 363 3.41 6.72 18.06
C LEU A 363 1.89 6.58 18.09
N GLY A 364 1.32 6.27 19.25
CA GLY A 364 -0.13 6.19 19.44
C GLY A 364 -0.72 4.81 19.17
N ALA A 365 -1.99 4.76 18.77
CA ALA A 365 -2.72 3.53 18.52
C ALA A 365 -2.38 2.99 17.12
N HIS A 366 -1.31 2.23 17.03
CA HIS A 366 -0.89 1.56 15.79
C HIS A 366 -1.51 0.17 15.74
N GLY A 367 -2.30 -0.11 14.70
CA GLY A 367 -2.91 -1.43 14.46
C GLY A 367 -1.86 -2.52 14.22
N ALA A 368 -2.26 -3.79 14.40
CA ALA A 368 -1.44 -4.90 13.94
C ALA A 368 -1.42 -4.93 12.41
N HIS A 369 -0.23 -5.17 11.85
CA HIS A 369 -0.08 -5.29 10.40
C HIS A 369 -0.86 -6.49 9.85
N GLY A 370 -1.44 -6.33 8.66
CA GLY A 370 -2.13 -7.38 7.93
C GLY A 370 -1.20 -8.53 7.50
N TYR A 371 -1.82 -9.61 7.02
CA TYR A 371 -1.08 -10.79 6.50
C TYR A 371 -0.33 -10.42 5.24
#